data_f26ee28f5a0a208e0f8d471191787a83
#
_entry.id   f26ee28f5a0a208e0f8d471191787a83
#
_cell.length_a   1.000
_cell.length_b   1.000
_cell.length_c   1.000
_cell.angle_alpha   90.00
_cell.angle_beta   90.00
_cell.angle_gamma   90.00
#
_symmetry.space_group_name_H-M   'P 1'
#
loop_
_entity.id
_entity.type
_entity.pdbx_description
1 polymer ?
#
loop_
_entity_poly.entity_id
_entity_poly.type
_entity_poly.pdbx_seq_one_letter_code
_entity_poly.pdbx_strand_id
1 'polypeptide(L)'
;MRIIAACLTLLLLLAAPSLAERYAYGGTGEEALLEAVSLRDGLFAVGTTASADGDLAGRTRSGESGWALRIGEDGQRLWDFCSAKSGMMIMCAPHAYADGTFSLVLTDEDGQRGEWIELNDRGRQRARVAIPQTLCAEDRTARIIAMTACEGEKGRYLALLLEHAGSGALCCTALSQDGGTCGCGTFYGDAQGVLLADDADGRVLHLGAELGTLAVTRLCPGVPPQTHTFSLPDDGVGIACVSDALIAADGSLALCGQSVTADQKSGGFLMRLSAEEEVLFALTLEDHPMPAHLTETDTGYAVYADGALLLFDEDGAPLGETEAGEMPLDLTSLNGQAALLTHEGERRAKQAVLHTVESAGRVEMPEEDAAPETHATPVPQKGYIALDGEKLICSDGGAGGVTVSLVDAQGRTRFTTRTPIHTAADRLVWESASRTEDGGIRLSGYYETDGADGPSRQRATALLGADGVLRELRAED
;
A
#
# COMPACT_ATOMS: atom_id res chain seq x y z
N MET A 1 -22.25 13.00 44.40
CA MET A 1 -21.53 13.63 43.30
C MET A 1 -20.17 12.98 42.97
N ARG A 2 -19.27 12.68 43.91
CA ARG A 2 -17.94 12.08 43.61
C ARG A 2 -17.99 10.65 43.02
N ILE A 3 -18.98 9.83 43.36
CA ILE A 3 -19.15 8.47 42.85
C ILE A 3 -19.67 8.49 41.41
N ILE A 4 -20.56 9.43 41.06
CA ILE A 4 -21.10 9.57 39.69
C ILE A 4 -20.01 10.06 38.73
N ALA A 5 -19.15 10.98 39.18
CA ALA A 5 -18.01 11.46 38.38
C ALA A 5 -16.98 10.32 38.11
N ALA A 6 -16.71 9.47 39.12
CA ALA A 6 -15.80 8.34 38.97
C ALA A 6 -16.37 7.25 38.02
N CYS A 7 -17.66 7.01 38.04
CA CYS A 7 -18.32 6.09 37.11
C CYS A 7 -18.37 6.65 35.69
N LEU A 8 -18.57 7.97 35.50
CA LEU A 8 -18.50 8.58 34.15
C LEU A 8 -17.07 8.56 33.57
N THR A 9 -16.06 8.81 34.40
CA THR A 9 -14.67 8.76 33.99
C THR A 9 -14.25 7.32 33.65
N LEU A 10 -14.76 6.32 34.35
CA LEU A 10 -14.53 4.90 34.06
C LEU A 10 -15.25 4.45 32.76
N LEU A 11 -16.45 4.99 32.49
CA LEU A 11 -17.20 4.73 31.26
C LEU A 11 -16.56 5.41 30.03
N LEU A 12 -15.96 6.61 30.21
CA LEU A 12 -15.23 7.30 29.13
C LEU A 12 -13.85 6.64 28.82
N LEU A 13 -13.23 5.98 29.80
CA LEU A 13 -12.01 5.18 29.59
C LEU A 13 -12.27 3.83 28.89
N LEU A 14 -13.55 3.39 28.81
CA LEU A 14 -13.96 2.16 28.13
C LEU A 14 -14.37 2.40 26.67
N ALA A 15 -14.40 3.63 26.20
CA ALA A 15 -14.85 4.00 24.85
C ALA A 15 -13.72 4.39 23.87
N ALA A 16 -12.46 4.26 24.26
CA ALA A 16 -11.39 4.36 23.28
C ALA A 16 -11.41 3.08 22.41
N PRO A 17 -11.53 3.20 21.07
CA PRO A 17 -11.37 2.05 20.20
C PRO A 17 -10.00 1.41 20.49
N SER A 18 -10.04 0.20 20.99
CA SER A 18 -8.82 -0.58 21.25
C SER A 18 -8.57 -1.49 20.04
N LEU A 19 -7.32 -1.77 19.73
CA LEU A 19 -6.99 -2.92 18.91
C LEU A 19 -7.59 -4.14 19.62
N ALA A 20 -8.67 -4.70 19.08
CA ALA A 20 -9.52 -5.65 19.81
C ALA A 20 -8.87 -7.00 19.96
N GLU A 21 -8.27 -7.49 18.88
CA GLU A 21 -7.63 -8.80 18.84
C GLU A 21 -6.31 -8.74 18.07
N ARG A 22 -5.37 -9.56 18.52
CA ARG A 22 -4.03 -9.65 17.92
C ARG A 22 -3.73 -11.11 17.59
N TYR A 23 -3.48 -11.38 16.32
CA TYR A 23 -3.08 -12.70 15.82
C TYR A 23 -1.66 -12.62 15.25
N ALA A 24 -0.79 -13.54 15.62
CA ALA A 24 0.58 -13.62 15.13
C ALA A 24 0.78 -14.95 14.39
N TYR A 25 1.44 -14.89 13.24
CA TYR A 25 1.68 -16.01 12.37
C TYR A 25 3.17 -16.15 12.05
N GLY A 26 3.60 -17.40 11.77
CA GLY A 26 4.96 -17.70 11.35
C GLY A 26 5.78 -18.47 12.38
N GLY A 27 7.08 -18.24 12.41
CA GLY A 27 8.05 -18.92 13.26
C GLY A 27 9.06 -17.95 13.92
N THR A 28 10.33 -18.34 13.99
CA THR A 28 11.39 -17.53 14.60
C THR A 28 12.20 -16.71 13.59
N GLY A 29 11.92 -16.84 12.28
CA GLY A 29 12.55 -16.06 11.23
C GLY A 29 11.89 -14.69 11.02
N GLU A 30 12.07 -14.15 9.84
CA GLU A 30 11.43 -12.92 9.39
C GLU A 30 10.22 -13.27 8.52
N GLU A 31 9.04 -12.83 8.90
CA GLU A 31 7.79 -12.99 8.17
C GLU A 31 7.16 -11.64 7.87
N ALA A 32 6.63 -11.52 6.66
CA ALA A 32 5.80 -10.39 6.26
C ALA A 32 4.62 -10.89 5.41
N LEU A 33 3.41 -10.53 5.80
CA LEU A 33 2.23 -10.58 4.95
C LEU A 33 2.09 -9.21 4.29
N LEU A 34 2.26 -9.17 2.99
CA LEU A 34 2.39 -7.92 2.22
C LEU A 34 1.06 -7.41 1.69
N GLU A 35 0.18 -8.33 1.33
CA GLU A 35 -1.13 -8.04 0.74
C GLU A 35 -2.16 -9.06 1.21
N ALA A 36 -3.41 -8.64 1.36
CA ALA A 36 -4.51 -9.54 1.69
C ALA A 36 -5.79 -9.19 0.95
N VAL A 37 -6.60 -10.22 0.71
CA VAL A 37 -7.97 -10.10 0.18
C VAL A 37 -8.94 -10.54 1.26
N SER A 38 -9.91 -9.68 1.56
CA SER A 38 -11.03 -9.98 2.44
C SER A 38 -11.96 -11.02 1.79
N LEU A 39 -12.41 -11.95 2.58
CA LEU A 39 -13.34 -12.99 2.18
C LEU A 39 -14.52 -12.99 3.12
N ARG A 40 -15.64 -13.53 2.68
CA ARG A 40 -16.83 -13.65 3.53
C ARG A 40 -16.59 -14.43 4.82
N ASP A 41 -15.64 -15.38 4.81
CA ASP A 41 -15.31 -16.29 5.91
C ASP A 41 -13.86 -16.19 6.37
N GLY A 42 -13.27 -14.98 6.28
CA GLY A 42 -11.92 -14.65 6.76
C GLY A 42 -11.04 -13.92 5.74
N LEU A 43 -9.75 -14.27 5.62
CA LEU A 43 -8.77 -13.61 4.77
C LEU A 43 -7.95 -14.58 3.95
N PHE A 44 -7.49 -14.15 2.78
CA PHE A 44 -6.39 -14.75 2.05
C PHE A 44 -5.24 -13.75 1.93
N ALA A 45 -4.12 -14.04 2.58
CA ALA A 45 -2.96 -13.15 2.66
C ALA A 45 -1.73 -13.79 2.02
N VAL A 46 -0.85 -12.98 1.47
CA VAL A 46 0.38 -13.41 0.79
C VAL A 46 1.57 -12.55 1.19
N GLY A 47 2.77 -13.10 1.06
CA GLY A 47 4.00 -12.38 1.39
C GLY A 47 5.24 -13.26 1.38
N THR A 48 6.11 -13.09 2.35
CA THR A 48 7.40 -13.79 2.47
C THR A 48 7.59 -14.41 3.84
N THR A 49 8.42 -15.45 3.92
CA THR A 49 8.86 -16.04 5.17
C THR A 49 10.32 -16.52 5.08
N ALA A 50 11.08 -16.30 6.14
CA ALA A 50 12.42 -16.89 6.34
C ALA A 50 12.41 -17.99 7.41
N SER A 51 11.27 -18.32 8.01
CA SER A 51 11.16 -19.34 9.05
C SER A 51 11.12 -20.76 8.50
N ALA A 52 11.74 -21.67 9.26
CA ALA A 52 11.66 -23.11 9.02
C ALA A 52 11.04 -23.87 10.21
N ASP A 53 10.50 -23.15 11.19
CA ASP A 53 9.95 -23.66 12.44
C ASP A 53 8.56 -23.05 12.73
N GLY A 54 8.06 -23.24 13.93
CA GLY A 54 6.74 -22.74 14.32
C GLY A 54 5.66 -23.31 13.43
N ASP A 55 4.83 -22.46 12.91
CA ASP A 55 3.74 -22.79 11.98
C ASP A 55 4.22 -23.38 10.66
N LEU A 56 5.48 -23.16 10.29
CA LEU A 56 6.10 -23.55 9.04
C LEU A 56 7.00 -24.77 9.14
N ALA A 57 7.05 -25.41 10.32
CA ALA A 57 7.89 -26.56 10.58
C ALA A 57 7.72 -27.68 9.55
N GLY A 58 8.81 -28.03 8.87
CA GLY A 58 8.85 -29.08 7.86
C GLY A 58 8.35 -28.68 6.46
N ARG A 59 7.96 -27.42 6.23
CA ARG A 59 7.44 -26.93 4.93
C ARG A 59 8.40 -26.06 4.17
N THR A 60 9.25 -25.32 4.86
CA THR A 60 10.27 -24.47 4.24
C THR A 60 11.62 -25.15 4.21
N ARG A 61 12.38 -24.89 3.14
CA ARG A 61 13.83 -25.17 3.12
C ARG A 61 14.56 -23.97 3.72
N SER A 62 15.79 -24.14 4.14
CA SER A 62 16.62 -23.02 4.63
C SER A 62 16.67 -21.90 3.57
N GLY A 63 16.19 -20.71 3.92
CA GLY A 63 16.16 -19.53 3.07
C GLY A 63 14.75 -18.91 2.96
N GLU A 64 14.69 -17.74 2.37
CA GLU A 64 13.43 -17.02 2.12
C GLU A 64 12.56 -17.76 1.12
N SER A 65 11.26 -17.74 1.36
CA SER A 65 10.25 -18.40 0.57
C SER A 65 9.02 -17.51 0.43
N GLY A 66 8.36 -17.54 -0.71
CA GLY A 66 7.02 -16.99 -0.82
C GLY A 66 6.05 -17.75 0.09
N TRP A 67 5.16 -17.03 0.72
CA TRP A 67 4.21 -17.55 1.70
C TRP A 67 2.80 -17.04 1.44
N ALA A 68 1.83 -17.94 1.49
CA ALA A 68 0.42 -17.61 1.42
C ALA A 68 -0.32 -18.28 2.57
N LEU A 69 -1.32 -17.59 3.10
CA LEU A 69 -2.03 -17.94 4.32
C LEU A 69 -3.53 -17.74 4.16
N ARG A 70 -4.32 -18.74 4.51
CA ARG A 70 -5.77 -18.65 4.66
C ARG A 70 -6.09 -18.53 6.15
N ILE A 71 -6.74 -17.46 6.53
CA ILE A 71 -7.14 -17.12 7.90
C ILE A 71 -8.67 -17.20 7.95
N GLY A 72 -9.22 -17.87 8.96
CA GLY A 72 -10.67 -17.94 9.22
C GLY A 72 -11.21 -16.68 9.88
N GLU A 73 -12.53 -16.60 10.02
CA GLU A 73 -13.24 -15.50 10.72
C GLU A 73 -12.72 -15.29 12.15
N ASP A 74 -12.30 -16.37 12.82
CA ASP A 74 -11.77 -16.37 14.18
C ASP A 74 -10.28 -15.98 14.27
N GLY A 75 -9.69 -15.51 13.17
CA GLY A 75 -8.28 -15.19 13.09
C GLY A 75 -7.35 -16.40 13.11
N GLN A 76 -7.89 -17.64 13.10
CA GLN A 76 -7.06 -18.84 13.10
C GLN A 76 -6.62 -19.21 11.69
N ARG A 77 -5.41 -19.71 11.59
CA ARG A 77 -4.89 -20.26 10.34
C ARG A 77 -5.65 -21.53 9.94
N LEU A 78 -6.27 -21.51 8.76
CA LEU A 78 -6.92 -22.67 8.17
C LEU A 78 -5.95 -23.55 7.38
N TRP A 79 -5.13 -22.94 6.54
CA TRP A 79 -4.04 -23.57 5.81
C TRP A 79 -2.99 -22.55 5.39
N ASP A 80 -1.84 -23.03 5.00
CA ASP A 80 -0.74 -22.24 4.42
C ASP A 80 -0.16 -22.94 3.19
N PHE A 81 0.47 -22.14 2.34
CA PHE A 81 1.19 -22.59 1.15
C PHE A 81 2.53 -21.86 1.09
N CYS A 82 3.62 -22.62 0.99
CA CYS A 82 4.97 -22.09 0.82
C CYS A 82 5.54 -22.57 -0.50
N SER A 83 6.18 -21.68 -1.24
CA SER A 83 6.90 -22.02 -2.45
C SER A 83 8.25 -21.32 -2.44
N ALA A 84 9.31 -22.13 -2.48
CA ALA A 84 10.67 -21.66 -2.65
C ALA A 84 11.17 -22.05 -4.03
N LYS A 85 11.61 -21.06 -4.80
CA LYS A 85 12.31 -21.26 -6.07
C LYS A 85 13.49 -20.30 -6.06
N SER A 86 14.66 -20.77 -6.45
CA SER A 86 15.87 -19.95 -6.45
C SER A 86 15.63 -18.59 -7.13
N GLY A 87 15.80 -17.51 -6.38
CA GLY A 87 15.58 -16.13 -6.81
C GLY A 87 14.12 -15.73 -7.01
N MET A 88 13.15 -16.47 -6.42
CA MET A 88 11.73 -16.14 -6.44
C MET A 88 11.16 -16.41 -5.05
N MET A 89 10.98 -15.38 -4.26
CA MET A 89 10.70 -15.49 -2.83
C MET A 89 9.55 -14.62 -2.33
N ILE A 90 8.97 -13.78 -3.18
CA ILE A 90 7.88 -12.87 -2.82
C ILE A 90 6.58 -13.39 -3.42
N MET A 91 5.53 -13.56 -2.63
CA MET A 91 4.15 -13.74 -3.10
C MET A 91 3.42 -12.42 -3.02
N CYS A 92 2.72 -12.07 -4.11
CA CYS A 92 1.95 -10.83 -4.29
C CYS A 92 0.71 -11.09 -5.14
N ALA A 93 -0.08 -10.06 -5.39
CA ALA A 93 -1.29 -10.07 -6.20
C ALA A 93 -2.26 -11.20 -5.79
N PRO A 94 -2.66 -11.28 -4.50
CA PRO A 94 -3.62 -12.27 -4.05
C PRO A 94 -4.98 -12.02 -4.71
N HIS A 95 -5.67 -13.09 -5.10
CA HIS A 95 -7.00 -12.99 -5.64
C HIS A 95 -7.83 -14.22 -5.22
N ALA A 96 -9.09 -14.00 -4.91
CA ALA A 96 -10.03 -15.04 -4.53
C ALA A 96 -11.20 -15.11 -5.53
N TYR A 97 -11.42 -16.27 -6.08
CA TYR A 97 -12.50 -16.51 -7.05
C TYR A 97 -13.79 -16.98 -6.38
N ALA A 98 -14.90 -16.71 -7.01
CA ALA A 98 -16.24 -17.07 -6.52
C ALA A 98 -16.42 -18.59 -6.28
N ASP A 99 -15.63 -19.45 -6.95
CA ASP A 99 -15.66 -20.90 -6.77
C ASP A 99 -14.84 -21.40 -5.55
N GLY A 100 -14.31 -20.50 -4.73
CA GLY A 100 -13.50 -20.80 -3.56
C GLY A 100 -12.05 -21.20 -3.86
N THR A 101 -11.57 -20.98 -5.08
CA THR A 101 -10.16 -21.08 -5.44
C THR A 101 -9.46 -19.75 -5.27
N PHE A 102 -8.14 -19.78 -5.19
CA PHE A 102 -7.30 -18.63 -4.96
C PHE A 102 -6.22 -18.56 -6.02
N SER A 103 -5.75 -17.37 -6.34
CA SER A 103 -4.52 -17.20 -7.10
C SER A 103 -3.58 -16.18 -6.46
N LEU A 104 -2.32 -16.30 -6.81
CA LEU A 104 -1.24 -15.43 -6.39
C LEU A 104 -0.12 -15.45 -7.43
N VAL A 105 0.79 -14.51 -7.34
CA VAL A 105 2.00 -14.50 -8.15
C VAL A 105 3.21 -14.67 -7.23
N LEU A 106 4.07 -15.63 -7.56
CA LEU A 106 5.40 -15.78 -6.96
C LEU A 106 6.41 -15.05 -7.83
N THR A 107 7.12 -14.07 -7.30
CA THR A 107 8.08 -13.24 -8.05
C THR A 107 9.48 -13.29 -7.47
N ASP A 108 10.47 -12.82 -8.27
CA ASP A 108 11.74 -12.35 -7.75
C ASP A 108 11.57 -10.98 -7.07
N GLU A 109 12.64 -10.52 -6.44
CA GLU A 109 12.69 -9.25 -5.71
C GLU A 109 12.33 -8.04 -6.59
N ASP A 110 12.73 -8.06 -7.85
CA ASP A 110 12.46 -6.98 -8.82
C ASP A 110 11.06 -7.08 -9.46
N GLY A 111 10.28 -8.14 -9.18
CA GLY A 111 8.96 -8.38 -9.79
C GLY A 111 8.99 -8.67 -11.29
N GLN A 112 10.17 -8.86 -11.89
CA GLN A 112 10.34 -9.00 -13.35
C GLN A 112 10.29 -10.44 -13.84
N ARG A 113 10.45 -11.40 -12.92
CA ARG A 113 10.26 -12.84 -13.20
C ARG A 113 9.22 -13.35 -12.25
N GLY A 114 8.29 -14.14 -12.76
CA GLY A 114 7.23 -14.63 -11.92
C GLY A 114 6.57 -15.88 -12.43
N GLU A 115 5.76 -16.44 -11.56
CA GLU A 115 4.87 -17.57 -11.85
C GLU A 115 3.50 -17.26 -11.23
N TRP A 116 2.48 -17.30 -12.04
CA TRP A 116 1.10 -17.26 -11.58
C TRP A 116 0.70 -18.63 -11.06
N ILE A 117 0.25 -18.71 -9.82
CA ILE A 117 -0.09 -19.96 -9.12
C ILE A 117 -1.56 -19.93 -8.76
N GLU A 118 -2.26 -21.03 -9.03
CA GLU A 118 -3.64 -21.23 -8.59
C GLU A 118 -3.70 -22.30 -7.51
N LEU A 119 -4.43 -22.02 -6.41
CA LEU A 119 -4.62 -22.89 -5.28
C LEU A 119 -6.11 -23.26 -5.16
N ASN A 120 -6.42 -24.47 -4.67
CA ASN A 120 -7.79 -24.80 -4.30
C ASN A 120 -8.13 -24.31 -2.87
N ASP A 121 -9.38 -24.57 -2.44
CA ASP A 121 -9.93 -24.27 -1.12
C ASP A 121 -9.13 -24.83 0.07
N ARG A 122 -8.21 -25.79 -0.19
CA ARG A 122 -7.34 -26.42 0.82
C ARG A 122 -5.88 -26.00 0.70
N GLY A 123 -5.56 -24.94 -0.04
CA GLY A 123 -4.22 -24.47 -0.25
C GLY A 123 -3.33 -25.38 -1.12
N ARG A 124 -3.92 -26.31 -1.89
CA ARG A 124 -3.16 -27.18 -2.79
C ARG A 124 -3.07 -26.56 -4.18
N GLN A 125 -1.86 -26.51 -4.71
CA GLN A 125 -1.61 -26.02 -6.06
C GLN A 125 -2.40 -26.82 -7.11
N ARG A 126 -3.15 -26.10 -7.96
CA ARG A 126 -3.91 -26.63 -9.11
C ARG A 126 -3.19 -26.34 -10.43
N ALA A 127 -2.72 -25.11 -10.57
CA ALA A 127 -2.05 -24.68 -11.78
C ALA A 127 -0.83 -23.81 -11.44
N ARG A 128 0.10 -23.73 -12.38
CA ARG A 128 1.27 -22.85 -12.31
C ARG A 128 1.65 -22.47 -13.73
N VAL A 129 1.70 -21.17 -14.01
CA VAL A 129 2.00 -20.62 -15.33
C VAL A 129 3.17 -19.64 -15.19
N ALA A 130 4.24 -19.86 -15.93
CA ALA A 130 5.36 -18.94 -15.94
C ALA A 130 4.97 -17.63 -16.64
N ILE A 131 5.32 -16.50 -16.03
CA ILE A 131 5.18 -15.19 -16.69
C ILE A 131 6.27 -15.11 -17.77
N PRO A 132 5.89 -14.94 -19.05
CA PRO A 132 6.86 -14.95 -20.14
C PRO A 132 7.81 -13.76 -20.05
N GLN A 133 9.09 -14.00 -19.95
CA GLN A 133 10.11 -12.93 -19.98
C GLN A 133 10.12 -12.16 -21.32
N THR A 134 9.59 -12.76 -22.38
CA THR A 134 9.47 -12.12 -23.70
C THR A 134 8.50 -10.93 -23.71
N LEU A 135 7.60 -10.81 -22.73
CA LEU A 135 6.74 -9.62 -22.60
C LEU A 135 7.54 -8.33 -22.40
N CYS A 136 8.71 -8.47 -21.75
CA CYS A 136 9.66 -7.36 -21.56
C CYS A 136 10.78 -7.35 -22.62
N ALA A 137 10.91 -8.38 -23.48
CA ALA A 137 12.08 -8.60 -24.33
C ALA A 137 11.98 -7.98 -25.73
N GLU A 138 10.78 -7.75 -26.25
CA GLU A 138 10.61 -7.05 -27.53
C GLU A 138 11.00 -5.57 -27.43
N ASP A 139 10.81 -5.00 -26.22
CA ASP A 139 11.37 -3.72 -25.84
C ASP A 139 12.11 -3.90 -24.51
N ARG A 140 13.45 -3.92 -24.55
CA ARG A 140 14.31 -4.05 -23.35
C ARG A 140 14.08 -2.96 -22.30
N THR A 141 13.20 -2.02 -22.57
CA THR A 141 12.83 -0.90 -21.71
C THR A 141 11.50 -1.09 -21.00
N ALA A 142 10.72 -2.13 -21.31
CA ALA A 142 9.46 -2.41 -20.64
C ALA A 142 9.70 -3.14 -19.31
N ARG A 143 9.02 -2.71 -18.25
CA ARG A 143 9.01 -3.38 -16.94
C ARG A 143 7.58 -3.62 -16.45
N ILE A 144 7.37 -4.71 -15.74
CA ILE A 144 6.11 -4.97 -15.06
C ILE A 144 6.03 -4.03 -13.85
N ILE A 145 4.95 -3.27 -13.73
CA ILE A 145 4.73 -2.32 -12.63
C ILE A 145 3.54 -2.72 -11.74
N ALA A 146 2.58 -3.48 -12.25
CA ALA A 146 1.48 -4.01 -11.46
C ALA A 146 0.96 -5.32 -12.07
N MET A 147 0.33 -6.15 -11.24
CA MET A 147 -0.27 -7.42 -11.63
C MET A 147 -1.55 -7.64 -10.83
N THR A 148 -2.58 -8.19 -11.47
CA THR A 148 -3.79 -8.67 -10.79
C THR A 148 -4.42 -9.81 -11.56
N ALA A 149 -4.97 -10.81 -10.87
CA ALA A 149 -5.72 -11.88 -11.51
C ALA A 149 -7.19 -11.46 -11.68
N CYS A 150 -7.85 -11.96 -12.70
CA CYS A 150 -9.24 -11.65 -13.00
C CYS A 150 -9.94 -12.84 -13.64
N GLU A 151 -11.24 -13.00 -13.38
CA GLU A 151 -12.09 -14.00 -14.03
C GLU A 151 -12.98 -13.33 -15.08
N GLY A 152 -12.74 -13.62 -16.35
CA GLY A 152 -13.50 -13.08 -17.47
C GLY A 152 -14.35 -14.15 -18.19
N GLU A 153 -15.13 -13.74 -19.18
CA GLU A 153 -15.98 -14.64 -19.97
C GLU A 153 -15.21 -15.83 -20.62
N LYS A 154 -13.95 -15.62 -20.95
CA LYS A 154 -13.07 -16.63 -21.59
C LYS A 154 -12.26 -17.45 -20.59
N GLY A 155 -12.52 -17.29 -19.30
CA GLY A 155 -11.77 -17.90 -18.21
C GLY A 155 -10.85 -16.92 -17.49
N ARG A 156 -10.05 -17.47 -16.59
CA ARG A 156 -9.15 -16.69 -15.75
C ARG A 156 -7.91 -16.25 -16.49
N TYR A 157 -7.45 -15.07 -16.17
CA TYR A 157 -6.21 -14.50 -16.70
C TYR A 157 -5.50 -13.67 -15.63
N LEU A 158 -4.18 -13.54 -15.78
CA LEU A 158 -3.37 -12.59 -15.03
C LEU A 158 -3.15 -11.36 -15.91
N ALA A 159 -3.62 -10.20 -15.48
CA ALA A 159 -3.32 -8.94 -16.11
C ALA A 159 -1.95 -8.44 -15.64
N LEU A 160 -1.11 -8.09 -16.58
CA LEU A 160 0.23 -7.56 -16.38
C LEU A 160 0.26 -6.14 -16.94
N LEU A 161 0.49 -5.17 -16.08
CA LEU A 161 0.68 -3.77 -16.48
C LEU A 161 2.17 -3.51 -16.68
N LEU A 162 2.53 -3.05 -17.87
CA LEU A 162 3.90 -2.79 -18.27
C LEU A 162 4.09 -1.30 -18.55
N GLU A 163 5.16 -0.74 -18.03
CA GLU A 163 5.63 0.61 -18.34
C GLU A 163 6.75 0.54 -19.40
N HIS A 164 6.64 1.35 -20.46
CA HIS A 164 7.68 1.50 -21.47
C HIS A 164 8.56 2.70 -21.14
N ALA A 165 9.82 2.42 -20.74
CA ALA A 165 10.76 3.47 -20.40
C ALA A 165 10.96 4.44 -21.59
N GLY A 166 10.85 5.73 -21.29
CA GLY A 166 11.08 6.82 -22.27
C GLY A 166 9.85 7.28 -23.05
N SER A 167 8.74 6.55 -23.06
CA SER A 167 7.49 6.98 -23.70
C SER A 167 6.40 7.41 -22.71
N GLY A 168 6.47 6.97 -21.45
CA GLY A 168 5.39 7.14 -20.46
C GLY A 168 4.11 6.37 -20.83
N ALA A 169 4.17 5.51 -21.84
CA ALA A 169 3.05 4.67 -22.23
C ALA A 169 2.97 3.43 -21.34
N LEU A 170 1.76 3.07 -20.94
CA LEU A 170 1.43 1.85 -20.24
C LEU A 170 0.81 0.85 -21.22
N CYS A 171 1.18 -0.41 -21.11
CA CYS A 171 0.61 -1.50 -21.89
C CYS A 171 0.08 -2.58 -20.94
N CYS A 172 -1.16 -2.98 -21.11
CA CYS A 172 -1.71 -4.12 -20.38
C CYS A 172 -1.75 -5.37 -21.26
N THR A 173 -1.31 -6.49 -20.70
CA THR A 173 -1.33 -7.81 -21.36
C THR A 173 -1.95 -8.83 -20.41
N ALA A 174 -2.92 -9.59 -20.88
CA ALA A 174 -3.51 -10.72 -20.19
C ALA A 174 -2.73 -12.01 -20.49
N LEU A 175 -2.35 -12.75 -19.45
CA LEU A 175 -1.75 -14.08 -19.52
C LEU A 175 -2.81 -15.11 -19.11
N SER A 176 -3.17 -16.01 -20.00
CA SER A 176 -4.14 -17.08 -19.71
C SER A 176 -3.50 -18.30 -19.03
N GLN A 177 -4.32 -19.17 -18.47
CA GLN A 177 -3.86 -20.38 -17.76
C GLN A 177 -3.09 -21.37 -18.64
N ASP A 178 -3.31 -21.36 -19.95
CA ASP A 178 -2.55 -22.16 -20.93
C ASP A 178 -1.23 -21.53 -21.37
N GLY A 179 -0.89 -20.36 -20.80
CA GLY A 179 0.32 -19.61 -21.11
C GLY A 179 0.21 -18.71 -22.35
N GLY A 180 -0.95 -18.63 -22.98
CA GLY A 180 -1.22 -17.71 -24.07
C GLY A 180 -1.30 -16.26 -23.57
N THR A 181 -0.93 -15.31 -24.42
CA THR A 181 -1.01 -13.88 -24.11
C THR A 181 -1.93 -13.16 -25.07
N CYS A 182 -2.68 -12.18 -24.54
CA CYS A 182 -3.56 -11.32 -25.30
C CYS A 182 -3.41 -9.87 -24.81
N GLY A 183 -3.18 -8.94 -25.74
CA GLY A 183 -3.09 -7.50 -25.39
C GLY A 183 -4.43 -6.96 -24.93
N CYS A 184 -4.43 -6.16 -23.87
CA CYS A 184 -5.55 -5.35 -23.41
C CYS A 184 -5.43 -3.90 -23.91
N GLY A 185 -4.33 -3.57 -24.61
CA GLY A 185 -4.08 -2.30 -25.26
C GLY A 185 -3.02 -1.45 -24.59
N THR A 186 -2.71 -0.34 -25.23
CA THR A 186 -1.74 0.66 -24.77
C THR A 186 -2.48 1.98 -24.51
N PHE A 187 -2.14 2.65 -23.40
CA PHE A 187 -2.73 3.93 -23.02
C PHE A 187 -1.66 4.80 -22.31
N TYR A 188 -1.99 6.06 -22.11
CA TYR A 188 -1.18 6.93 -21.26
C TYR A 188 -1.85 7.03 -19.89
N GLY A 189 -1.08 6.98 -18.83
CA GLY A 189 -1.61 7.00 -17.48
C GLY A 189 -0.52 7.08 -16.42
N ASP A 190 -0.93 7.10 -15.17
CA ASP A 190 -0.03 7.13 -14.02
C ASP A 190 0.59 5.74 -13.79
N ALA A 191 1.90 5.63 -13.93
CA ALA A 191 2.64 4.39 -13.67
C ALA A 191 2.59 3.94 -12.19
N GLN A 192 2.20 4.82 -11.28
CA GLN A 192 2.00 4.53 -9.84
C GLN A 192 0.54 4.26 -9.50
N GLY A 193 -0.34 4.24 -10.49
CA GLY A 193 -1.75 3.97 -10.29
C GLY A 193 -2.05 2.54 -9.83
N VAL A 194 -3.24 2.37 -9.26
CA VAL A 194 -3.74 1.09 -8.74
C VAL A 194 -4.32 0.23 -9.87
N LEU A 195 -4.05 -1.08 -9.83
CA LEU A 195 -4.62 -2.05 -10.77
C LEU A 195 -5.58 -2.98 -10.02
N LEU A 196 -6.87 -2.97 -10.38
CA LEU A 196 -7.91 -3.77 -9.76
C LEU A 196 -8.55 -4.76 -10.73
N ALA A 197 -8.94 -5.93 -10.24
CA ALA A 197 -9.79 -6.87 -10.96
C ALA A 197 -11.27 -6.58 -10.71
N ASP A 198 -12.05 -6.52 -11.78
CA ASP A 198 -13.52 -6.47 -11.76
C ASP A 198 -14.04 -7.76 -12.41
N ASP A 199 -14.18 -8.79 -11.56
CA ASP A 199 -14.62 -10.13 -12.01
C ASP A 199 -16.09 -10.14 -12.47
N ALA A 200 -16.92 -9.22 -11.98
CA ALA A 200 -18.31 -9.13 -12.38
C ALA A 200 -18.44 -8.80 -13.87
N ASP A 201 -17.57 -7.94 -14.35
CA ASP A 201 -17.52 -7.52 -15.78
C ASP A 201 -16.37 -8.21 -16.56
N GLY A 202 -15.57 -9.02 -15.88
CA GLY A 202 -14.45 -9.75 -16.49
C GLY A 202 -13.36 -8.84 -17.05
N ARG A 203 -13.10 -7.71 -16.38
CA ARG A 203 -12.17 -6.66 -16.80
C ARG A 203 -11.22 -6.28 -15.67
N VAL A 204 -10.22 -5.51 -16.01
CA VAL A 204 -9.29 -4.90 -15.06
C VAL A 204 -9.42 -3.38 -15.16
N LEU A 205 -9.37 -2.70 -14.03
CA LEU A 205 -9.38 -1.25 -13.92
C LEU A 205 -7.99 -0.77 -13.57
N HIS A 206 -7.48 0.22 -14.31
CA HIS A 206 -6.33 1.02 -13.91
C HIS A 206 -6.82 2.38 -13.42
N LEU A 207 -6.42 2.76 -12.21
CA LEU A 207 -6.83 3.98 -11.53
C LEU A 207 -5.59 4.84 -11.30
N GLY A 208 -5.58 6.03 -11.83
CA GLY A 208 -4.43 6.92 -11.68
C GLY A 208 -4.83 8.39 -11.71
N ALA A 209 -3.90 9.27 -11.36
CA ALA A 209 -4.09 10.71 -11.47
C ALA A 209 -3.65 11.20 -12.85
N GLU A 210 -4.50 11.98 -13.51
CA GLU A 210 -4.18 12.62 -14.78
C GLU A 210 -4.63 14.08 -14.76
N LEU A 211 -3.68 15.00 -14.86
CA LEU A 211 -3.94 16.45 -14.90
C LEU A 211 -4.85 16.98 -13.76
N GLY A 212 -4.73 16.39 -12.58
CA GLY A 212 -5.53 16.78 -11.41
C GLY A 212 -6.89 16.10 -11.33
N THR A 213 -7.17 15.13 -12.18
CA THR A 213 -8.39 14.32 -12.17
C THR A 213 -8.07 12.85 -11.91
N LEU A 214 -9.04 12.09 -11.43
CA LEU A 214 -8.98 10.62 -11.45
C LEU A 214 -9.22 10.14 -12.88
N ALA A 215 -8.32 9.33 -13.39
CA ALA A 215 -8.50 8.57 -14.62
C ALA A 215 -8.81 7.10 -14.28
N VAL A 216 -9.97 6.61 -14.69
CA VAL A 216 -10.38 5.20 -14.61
C VAL A 216 -10.28 4.60 -16.00
N THR A 217 -9.28 3.72 -16.23
CA THR A 217 -9.08 3.07 -17.53
C THR A 217 -9.51 1.61 -17.45
N ARG A 218 -10.51 1.23 -18.23
CA ARG A 218 -11.01 -0.15 -18.37
C ARG A 218 -10.15 -0.92 -19.36
N LEU A 219 -9.69 -2.08 -18.95
CA LEU A 219 -8.76 -2.94 -19.70
C LEU A 219 -9.36 -4.34 -19.83
N CYS A 220 -9.68 -4.74 -21.06
CA CYS A 220 -10.21 -6.08 -21.37
C CYS A 220 -9.35 -6.75 -22.44
N PRO A 221 -9.12 -8.08 -22.36
CA PRO A 221 -8.36 -8.81 -23.37
C PRO A 221 -8.98 -8.68 -24.77
N GLY A 222 -8.22 -8.11 -25.71
CA GLY A 222 -8.65 -7.93 -27.11
C GLY A 222 -9.61 -6.74 -27.36
N VAL A 223 -9.81 -5.87 -26.35
CA VAL A 223 -10.65 -4.67 -26.47
C VAL A 223 -9.77 -3.43 -26.27
N PRO A 224 -9.92 -2.37 -27.06
CA PRO A 224 -9.22 -1.12 -26.82
C PRO A 224 -9.52 -0.52 -25.45
N PRO A 225 -8.53 0.08 -24.75
CA PRO A 225 -8.74 0.76 -23.49
C PRO A 225 -9.80 1.86 -23.58
N GLN A 226 -10.59 2.00 -22.52
CA GLN A 226 -11.58 3.07 -22.38
C GLN A 226 -11.29 3.82 -21.07
N THR A 227 -11.07 5.13 -21.16
CA THR A 227 -10.74 5.98 -20.00
C THR A 227 -11.86 6.97 -19.75
N HIS A 228 -12.30 7.04 -18.50
CA HIS A 228 -13.21 8.07 -17.99
C HIS A 228 -12.48 8.87 -16.91
N THR A 229 -12.80 10.17 -16.80
CA THR A 229 -12.13 11.06 -15.84
C THR A 229 -13.14 11.69 -14.89
N PHE A 230 -12.75 11.84 -13.63
CA PHE A 230 -13.57 12.38 -12.54
C PHE A 230 -12.78 13.43 -11.76
N SER A 231 -13.46 14.49 -11.32
CA SER A 231 -12.87 15.55 -10.50
C SER A 231 -13.42 15.47 -9.08
N LEU A 232 -12.66 15.96 -8.12
CA LEU A 232 -13.18 16.25 -6.79
C LEU A 232 -14.21 17.39 -6.90
N PRO A 233 -15.24 17.41 -6.03
CA PRO A 233 -16.31 18.42 -6.11
C PRO A 233 -15.85 19.83 -5.73
N ASP A 234 -14.74 19.95 -4.99
CA ASP A 234 -14.23 21.23 -4.53
C ASP A 234 -13.46 21.95 -5.64
N ASP A 235 -13.89 23.17 -5.98
CA ASP A 235 -13.23 24.01 -6.96
C ASP A 235 -11.77 24.32 -6.56
N GLY A 236 -10.85 23.92 -7.43
CA GLY A 236 -9.41 24.16 -7.22
C GLY A 236 -8.67 23.07 -6.42
N VAL A 237 -9.35 21.96 -6.11
CA VAL A 237 -8.70 20.76 -5.56
C VAL A 237 -8.54 19.72 -6.66
N GLY A 238 -7.30 19.29 -6.88
CA GLY A 238 -6.96 18.25 -7.85
C GLY A 238 -6.51 16.96 -7.18
N ILE A 239 -6.62 15.84 -7.90
CA ILE A 239 -6.08 14.54 -7.49
C ILE A 239 -4.61 14.47 -7.88
N ALA A 240 -3.74 14.20 -6.91
CA ALA A 240 -2.30 14.10 -7.10
C ALA A 240 -1.84 12.65 -7.35
N CYS A 241 -2.40 11.69 -6.61
CA CYS A 241 -2.21 10.25 -6.85
C CYS A 241 -3.35 9.44 -6.22
N VAL A 242 -3.56 8.23 -6.73
CA VAL A 242 -4.39 7.19 -6.11
C VAL A 242 -3.46 6.26 -5.35
N SER A 243 -3.70 6.07 -4.06
CA SER A 243 -2.87 5.21 -3.20
C SER A 243 -3.44 3.80 -3.11
N ASP A 244 -4.77 3.68 -2.99
CA ASP A 244 -5.44 2.41 -2.85
C ASP A 244 -6.88 2.48 -3.36
N ALA A 245 -7.44 1.32 -3.73
CA ALA A 245 -8.80 1.21 -4.21
C ALA A 245 -9.34 -0.21 -4.07
N LEU A 246 -10.66 -0.32 -3.98
CA LEU A 246 -11.37 -1.60 -3.96
C LEU A 246 -12.71 -1.53 -4.70
N ILE A 247 -13.19 -2.69 -5.13
CA ILE A 247 -14.58 -2.86 -5.58
C ILE A 247 -15.37 -3.37 -4.39
N ALA A 248 -16.34 -2.59 -3.92
CA ALA A 248 -17.19 -2.92 -2.80
C ALA A 248 -18.15 -4.05 -3.15
N ALA A 249 -18.78 -4.65 -2.13
CA ALA A 249 -19.70 -5.78 -2.30
C ALA A 249 -20.90 -5.47 -3.20
N ASP A 250 -21.29 -4.23 -3.32
CA ASP A 250 -22.39 -3.75 -4.21
C ASP A 250 -21.92 -3.44 -5.65
N GLY A 251 -20.64 -3.65 -5.97
CA GLY A 251 -20.04 -3.37 -7.27
C GLY A 251 -19.58 -1.91 -7.44
N SER A 252 -19.75 -1.05 -6.44
CA SER A 252 -19.21 0.30 -6.46
C SER A 252 -17.68 0.29 -6.29
N LEU A 253 -17.01 1.32 -6.82
CA LEU A 253 -15.57 1.51 -6.70
C LEU A 253 -15.30 2.54 -5.62
N ALA A 254 -14.59 2.14 -4.56
CA ALA A 254 -14.07 3.03 -3.54
C ALA A 254 -12.56 3.20 -3.71
N LEU A 255 -12.05 4.41 -3.51
CA LEU A 255 -10.63 4.74 -3.68
C LEU A 255 -10.21 5.89 -2.78
N CYS A 256 -8.95 5.85 -2.36
CA CYS A 256 -8.32 6.92 -1.60
C CYS A 256 -6.97 7.32 -2.21
N GLY A 257 -6.47 8.48 -1.81
CA GLY A 257 -5.18 8.97 -2.28
C GLY A 257 -4.92 10.41 -1.87
N GLN A 258 -3.97 11.03 -2.53
CA GLN A 258 -3.58 12.42 -2.25
C GLN A 258 -4.31 13.39 -3.15
N SER A 259 -4.72 14.50 -2.56
CA SER A 259 -5.24 15.68 -3.25
C SER A 259 -4.28 16.86 -3.11
N VAL A 260 -4.41 17.82 -4.01
CA VAL A 260 -3.63 19.05 -4.00
C VAL A 260 -4.51 20.24 -4.36
N THR A 261 -4.44 21.29 -3.58
CA THR A 261 -5.16 22.54 -3.85
C THR A 261 -4.39 23.44 -4.80
N ALA A 262 -5.05 24.47 -5.38
CA ALA A 262 -4.44 25.43 -6.27
C ALA A 262 -3.26 26.20 -5.63
N ASP A 263 -3.28 26.38 -4.30
CA ASP A 263 -2.18 26.95 -3.51
C ASP A 263 -1.16 25.89 -3.04
N GLN A 264 -1.20 24.70 -3.63
CA GLN A 264 -0.30 23.56 -3.41
C GLN A 264 -0.29 22.99 -1.99
N LYS A 265 -1.37 23.12 -1.26
CA LYS A 265 -1.55 22.34 -0.02
C LYS A 265 -1.91 20.91 -0.38
N SER A 266 -1.23 19.99 0.28
CA SER A 266 -1.57 18.57 0.19
C SER A 266 -2.69 18.24 1.15
N GLY A 267 -3.64 17.45 0.70
CA GLY A 267 -4.69 16.81 1.47
C GLY A 267 -4.83 15.36 1.04
N GLY A 268 -5.60 14.58 1.77
CA GLY A 268 -6.07 13.28 1.32
C GLY A 268 -7.44 13.41 0.64
N PHE A 269 -7.89 12.33 0.02
CA PHE A 269 -9.27 12.19 -0.42
C PHE A 269 -9.76 10.75 -0.24
N LEU A 270 -11.08 10.62 -0.10
CA LEU A 270 -11.82 9.37 -0.22
C LEU A 270 -12.96 9.61 -1.22
N MET A 271 -13.12 8.74 -2.21
CA MET A 271 -14.16 8.85 -3.25
C MET A 271 -14.83 7.49 -3.47
N ARG A 272 -16.11 7.52 -3.73
CA ARG A 272 -16.89 6.35 -4.16
C ARG A 272 -17.60 6.64 -5.45
N LEU A 273 -17.49 5.72 -6.42
CA LEU A 273 -18.20 5.73 -7.69
C LEU A 273 -19.17 4.55 -7.73
N SER A 274 -20.36 4.73 -8.28
CA SER A 274 -21.27 3.62 -8.54
C SER A 274 -20.70 2.66 -9.60
N ALA A 275 -21.33 1.50 -9.78
CA ALA A 275 -20.98 0.56 -10.87
C ALA A 275 -21.14 1.18 -12.26
N GLU A 276 -22.04 2.18 -12.40
CA GLU A 276 -22.25 2.98 -13.63
C GLU A 276 -21.29 4.17 -13.72
N GLU A 277 -20.33 4.29 -12.78
CA GLU A 277 -19.33 5.36 -12.70
C GLU A 277 -19.93 6.76 -12.43
N GLU A 278 -20.97 6.83 -11.63
CA GLU A 278 -21.48 8.10 -11.07
C GLU A 278 -20.82 8.34 -9.70
N VAL A 279 -20.41 9.58 -9.42
CA VAL A 279 -19.84 9.94 -8.10
C VAL A 279 -20.94 9.86 -7.06
N LEU A 280 -20.83 8.89 -6.14
CA LEU A 280 -21.74 8.75 -5.00
C LEU A 280 -21.36 9.72 -3.88
N PHE A 281 -20.09 9.77 -3.55
CA PHE A 281 -19.52 10.82 -2.71
C PHE A 281 -18.04 11.04 -3.04
N ALA A 282 -17.52 12.21 -2.67
CA ALA A 282 -16.09 12.52 -2.67
C ALA A 282 -15.80 13.47 -1.52
N LEU A 283 -14.81 13.14 -0.72
CA LEU A 283 -14.42 13.84 0.50
C LEU A 283 -12.97 14.27 0.41
N THR A 284 -12.66 15.46 0.89
CA THR A 284 -11.29 15.92 1.11
C THR A 284 -10.91 15.69 2.57
N LEU A 285 -9.77 15.04 2.80
CA LEU A 285 -9.22 14.73 4.12
C LEU A 285 -8.10 15.73 4.41
N GLU A 286 -8.45 16.95 4.86
CA GLU A 286 -7.49 18.06 4.99
C GLU A 286 -6.38 17.79 6.00
N ASP A 287 -6.71 17.13 7.12
CA ASP A 287 -5.76 16.83 8.20
C ASP A 287 -4.96 15.55 7.98
N HIS A 288 -5.31 14.77 6.96
CA HIS A 288 -4.70 13.47 6.63
C HIS A 288 -4.22 13.44 5.17
N PRO A 289 -3.09 14.09 4.86
CA PRO A 289 -2.64 14.26 3.48
C PRO A 289 -2.10 12.99 2.80
N MET A 290 -1.92 11.90 3.54
CA MET A 290 -1.33 10.67 3.01
C MET A 290 -2.17 9.41 3.30
N PRO A 291 -3.39 9.28 2.75
CA PRO A 291 -4.11 8.02 2.77
C PRO A 291 -3.29 6.97 2.01
N ALA A 292 -3.08 5.82 2.64
CA ALA A 292 -2.22 4.78 2.09
C ALA A 292 -2.98 3.50 1.76
N HIS A 293 -3.96 3.12 2.60
CA HIS A 293 -4.72 1.89 2.46
C HIS A 293 -6.20 2.13 2.72
N LEU A 294 -7.04 1.31 2.08
CA LEU A 294 -8.50 1.39 2.14
C LEU A 294 -9.07 -0.02 2.26
N THR A 295 -10.10 -0.20 3.09
CA THR A 295 -10.90 -1.43 3.12
C THR A 295 -12.37 -1.14 3.36
N GLU A 296 -13.24 -2.05 2.88
CA GLU A 296 -14.66 -2.07 3.21
C GLU A 296 -14.88 -2.77 4.55
N THR A 297 -15.81 -2.25 5.36
CA THR A 297 -16.21 -2.81 6.65
C THR A 297 -17.73 -2.97 6.70
N ASP A 298 -18.26 -3.63 7.72
CA ASP A 298 -19.71 -3.77 7.92
C ASP A 298 -20.45 -2.43 8.09
N THR A 299 -19.73 -1.36 8.43
CA THR A 299 -20.30 -0.02 8.66
C THR A 299 -20.00 0.98 7.53
N GLY A 300 -19.22 0.59 6.53
CA GLY A 300 -18.79 1.44 5.44
C GLY A 300 -17.31 1.25 5.10
N TYR A 301 -16.45 2.24 5.33
CA TYR A 301 -15.06 2.23 4.90
C TYR A 301 -14.10 2.55 6.05
N ALA A 302 -12.93 1.94 6.00
CA ALA A 302 -11.80 2.31 6.84
C ALA A 302 -10.63 2.73 5.95
N VAL A 303 -9.98 3.86 6.30
CA VAL A 303 -8.82 4.41 5.59
C VAL A 303 -7.68 4.58 6.57
N TYR A 304 -6.53 4.00 6.28
CA TYR A 304 -5.31 4.31 7.03
C TYR A 304 -4.62 5.53 6.42
N ALA A 305 -4.40 6.55 7.25
CA ALA A 305 -3.72 7.78 6.85
C ALA A 305 -2.90 8.36 8.02
N ASP A 306 -1.64 8.68 7.77
CA ASP A 306 -0.76 9.43 8.70
C ASP A 306 -0.65 8.86 10.13
N GLY A 307 -0.77 7.55 10.31
CA GLY A 307 -0.72 6.89 11.62
C GLY A 307 -2.08 6.75 12.31
N ALA A 308 -3.15 7.15 11.64
CA ALA A 308 -4.53 7.02 12.09
C ALA A 308 -5.34 6.09 11.19
N LEU A 309 -6.34 5.45 11.75
CA LEU A 309 -7.38 4.74 11.04
C LEU A 309 -8.66 5.57 11.13
N LEU A 310 -9.12 6.04 9.98
CA LEU A 310 -10.32 6.84 9.81
C LEU A 310 -11.47 5.91 9.42
N LEU A 311 -12.61 6.05 10.08
CA LEU A 311 -13.80 5.24 9.81
C LEU A 311 -14.91 6.11 9.22
N PHE A 312 -15.54 5.62 8.17
CA PHE A 312 -16.63 6.30 7.46
C PHE A 312 -17.81 5.34 7.28
N ASP A 313 -19.03 5.87 7.24
CA ASP A 313 -20.20 5.09 6.86
C ASP A 313 -20.27 4.92 5.31
N GLU A 314 -21.30 4.21 4.85
CA GLU A 314 -21.51 3.93 3.44
C GLU A 314 -21.73 5.20 2.58
N ASP A 315 -22.19 6.29 3.18
CA ASP A 315 -22.43 7.59 2.55
C ASP A 315 -21.20 8.52 2.66
N GLY A 316 -20.10 8.05 3.28
CA GLY A 316 -18.87 8.80 3.48
C GLY A 316 -18.91 9.72 4.70
N ALA A 317 -19.92 9.66 5.58
CA ALA A 317 -19.91 10.44 6.80
C ALA A 317 -18.91 9.85 7.82
N PRO A 318 -18.09 10.68 8.51
CA PRO A 318 -17.10 10.19 9.44
C PRO A 318 -17.77 9.55 10.67
N LEU A 319 -17.34 8.33 11.01
CA LEU A 319 -17.77 7.59 12.20
C LEU A 319 -16.80 7.75 13.35
N GLY A 320 -15.53 7.96 13.08
CA GLY A 320 -14.50 8.12 14.10
C GLY A 320 -13.09 7.99 13.55
N GLU A 321 -12.14 8.18 14.46
CA GLU A 321 -10.71 8.05 14.21
C GLU A 321 -10.05 7.31 15.37
N THR A 322 -9.07 6.46 15.07
CA THR A 322 -8.27 5.80 16.10
C THR A 322 -6.80 5.81 15.73
N GLU A 323 -5.93 5.95 16.72
CA GLU A 323 -4.48 5.86 16.49
C GLU A 323 -4.14 4.42 16.10
N ALA A 324 -3.53 4.23 14.93
CA ALA A 324 -3.14 2.94 14.37
C ALA A 324 -1.62 2.71 14.42
N GLY A 325 -0.84 3.70 14.84
CA GLY A 325 0.60 3.59 15.00
C GLY A 325 1.39 3.65 13.70
N GLU A 326 2.40 2.78 13.56
CA GLU A 326 3.24 2.73 12.37
C GLU A 326 2.43 2.30 11.14
N MET A 327 2.91 2.70 9.95
CA MET A 327 2.29 2.33 8.67
C MET A 327 2.18 0.80 8.55
N PRO A 328 0.97 0.25 8.38
CA PRO A 328 0.79 -1.18 8.15
C PRO A 328 1.37 -1.59 6.79
N LEU A 329 1.57 -2.88 6.61
CA LEU A 329 1.91 -3.46 5.30
C LEU A 329 0.68 -3.48 4.40
N ASP A 330 -0.50 -3.69 5.00
CA ASP A 330 -1.78 -3.63 4.31
C ASP A 330 -2.92 -3.38 5.29
N LEU A 331 -4.07 -2.93 4.78
CA LEU A 331 -5.34 -2.78 5.50
C LEU A 331 -6.40 -3.63 4.79
N THR A 332 -7.01 -4.51 5.54
CA THR A 332 -8.03 -5.43 5.03
C THR A 332 -9.21 -5.49 5.99
N SER A 333 -10.19 -6.33 5.72
CA SER A 333 -11.32 -6.55 6.62
C SER A 333 -11.38 -8.01 7.06
N LEU A 334 -11.46 -8.25 8.34
CA LEU A 334 -11.74 -9.54 8.94
C LEU A 334 -13.08 -9.48 9.65
N ASN A 335 -14.01 -10.32 9.22
CA ASN A 335 -15.36 -10.40 9.82
C ASN A 335 -16.09 -9.03 9.86
N GLY A 336 -15.96 -8.25 8.79
CA GLY A 336 -16.54 -6.91 8.67
C GLY A 336 -15.84 -5.81 9.47
N GLN A 337 -14.80 -6.14 10.23
CA GLN A 337 -13.99 -5.18 10.98
C GLN A 337 -12.69 -4.86 10.24
N ALA A 338 -12.26 -3.61 10.29
CA ALA A 338 -10.95 -3.22 9.76
C ALA A 338 -9.83 -4.01 10.46
N ALA A 339 -8.86 -4.49 9.68
CA ALA A 339 -7.76 -5.29 10.17
C ALA A 339 -6.44 -4.84 9.54
N LEU A 340 -5.48 -4.47 10.38
CA LEU A 340 -4.16 -4.00 9.98
C LEU A 340 -3.19 -5.17 9.90
N LEU A 341 -2.57 -5.36 8.75
CA LEU A 341 -1.43 -6.26 8.59
C LEU A 341 -0.14 -5.52 8.91
N THR A 342 0.58 -5.98 9.91
CA THR A 342 1.84 -5.40 10.38
C THR A 342 2.91 -6.47 10.53
N HIS A 343 4.12 -6.06 10.82
CA HIS A 343 5.15 -6.95 11.32
C HIS A 343 5.68 -6.42 12.65
N GLU A 344 5.83 -7.32 13.62
CA GLU A 344 6.32 -6.98 14.94
C GLU A 344 7.53 -7.85 15.31
N GLY A 345 8.48 -7.29 16.06
CA GLY A 345 9.65 -7.99 16.56
C GLY A 345 10.95 -7.25 16.35
N GLU A 346 12.04 -7.84 16.84
CA GLU A 346 13.39 -7.32 16.68
C GLU A 346 13.98 -7.73 15.31
N ARG A 347 15.02 -6.99 14.85
CA ARG A 347 15.76 -7.31 13.61
C ARG A 347 16.07 -8.81 13.51
N ARG A 348 15.53 -9.52 12.51
CA ARG A 348 15.67 -10.96 12.21
C ARG A 348 14.68 -11.92 12.91
N ALA A 349 13.70 -11.43 13.65
CA ALA A 349 12.64 -12.24 14.24
C ALA A 349 11.31 -11.48 14.19
N LYS A 350 10.95 -10.97 13.01
CA LYS A 350 9.69 -10.26 12.80
C LYS A 350 8.61 -11.27 12.51
N GLN A 351 7.52 -11.21 13.25
CA GLN A 351 6.31 -12.00 12.99
C GLN A 351 5.30 -11.19 12.19
N ALA A 352 4.60 -11.83 11.29
CA ALA A 352 3.43 -11.23 10.66
C ALA A 352 2.29 -11.17 11.69
N VAL A 353 1.70 -10.00 11.87
CA VAL A 353 0.66 -9.75 12.87
C VAL A 353 -0.55 -9.11 12.22
N LEU A 354 -1.72 -9.63 12.57
CA LEU A 354 -3.02 -9.08 12.21
C LEU A 354 -3.64 -8.47 13.46
N HIS A 355 -3.98 -7.19 13.38
CA HIS A 355 -4.71 -6.46 14.42
C HIS A 355 -6.10 -6.09 13.92
N THR A 356 -7.16 -6.59 14.55
CA THR A 356 -8.51 -6.11 14.27
C THR A 356 -8.78 -4.83 15.06
N VAL A 357 -9.59 -3.96 14.50
CA VAL A 357 -10.01 -2.70 15.12
C VAL A 357 -11.52 -2.74 15.32
N GLU A 358 -11.95 -2.68 16.59
CA GLU A 358 -13.39 -2.55 16.87
C GLU A 358 -13.90 -1.22 16.30
N SER A 359 -14.95 -1.28 15.47
CA SER A 359 -15.69 -0.10 15.07
C SER A 359 -16.36 0.49 16.31
N ALA A 360 -15.83 1.60 16.81
CA ALA A 360 -16.53 2.35 17.86
C ALA A 360 -17.90 2.78 17.33
N GLY A 361 -18.96 2.35 17.99
CA GLY A 361 -20.29 2.88 17.71
C GLY A 361 -20.24 4.41 17.79
N ARG A 362 -20.98 5.08 16.88
CA ARG A 362 -21.06 6.53 16.67
C ARG A 362 -20.72 7.33 17.93
N VAL A 363 -19.50 7.86 17.99
CA VAL A 363 -19.10 8.80 19.04
C VAL A 363 -19.65 10.15 18.62
N GLU A 364 -20.65 10.66 19.34
CA GLU A 364 -21.05 12.07 19.21
C GLU A 364 -19.83 12.92 19.57
N MET A 365 -19.30 13.64 18.58
CA MET A 365 -18.20 14.59 18.78
C MET A 365 -18.59 15.60 19.87
N PRO A 366 -17.78 15.77 20.91
CA PRO A 366 -18.01 16.84 21.85
C PRO A 366 -17.73 18.19 21.19
N GLU A 367 -18.65 19.14 21.32
CA GLU A 367 -18.45 20.54 20.97
C GLU A 367 -17.14 21.08 21.58
N GLU A 368 -16.39 21.77 20.76
CA GLU A 368 -15.10 22.38 21.03
C GLU A 368 -15.19 23.40 22.18
N ASP A 369 -14.59 23.12 23.33
CA ASP A 369 -14.15 24.16 24.27
C ASP A 369 -12.97 23.68 25.13
N ALA A 370 -11.90 24.49 25.05
CA ALA A 370 -10.75 24.57 25.95
C ALA A 370 -9.49 23.76 25.62
N ALA A 371 -8.48 24.52 25.20
CA ALA A 371 -7.10 24.13 25.05
C ALA A 371 -6.49 23.45 26.29
N PRO A 372 -5.73 22.35 26.16
CA PRO A 372 -4.91 21.82 27.24
C PRO A 372 -3.45 22.27 27.14
N GLU A 373 -2.92 22.53 28.32
CA GLU A 373 -1.51 22.85 28.55
C GLU A 373 -0.57 21.69 28.23
N THR A 374 0.51 22.02 27.53
CA THR A 374 1.57 21.12 27.08
C THR A 374 2.41 20.55 28.25
N HIS A 375 2.46 19.22 28.33
CA HIS A 375 3.60 18.51 28.95
C HIS A 375 4.31 17.68 27.87
N ALA A 376 5.53 18.12 27.55
CA ALA A 376 6.39 17.45 26.60
C ALA A 376 6.94 16.12 27.16
N THR A 377 6.54 15.01 26.56
CA THR A 377 7.22 13.71 26.68
C THR A 377 8.08 13.49 25.44
N PRO A 378 9.30 12.97 25.52
CA PRO A 378 10.17 12.81 24.36
C PRO A 378 9.61 11.74 23.43
N VAL A 379 9.26 12.16 22.23
CA VAL A 379 8.75 11.31 21.13
C VAL A 379 9.91 10.57 20.49
N PRO A 380 9.79 9.25 20.18
CA PRO A 380 10.79 8.51 19.41
C PRO A 380 10.94 9.14 18.02
N GLN A 381 12.15 9.09 17.47
CA GLN A 381 12.51 9.70 16.19
C GLN A 381 11.62 9.21 15.07
N LYS A 382 10.63 9.98 14.70
CA LYS A 382 9.86 9.81 13.47
C LYS A 382 10.68 10.33 12.30
N GLY A 383 10.60 9.69 11.14
CA GLY A 383 11.38 9.90 9.93
C GLY A 383 11.30 11.28 9.28
N TYR A 384 11.47 12.35 10.02
CA TYR A 384 11.70 13.68 9.45
C TYR A 384 12.95 14.34 10.02
N ILE A 385 13.59 15.13 9.20
CA ILE A 385 14.74 15.96 9.56
C ILE A 385 14.25 17.40 9.72
N ALA A 386 14.45 18.00 10.90
CA ALA A 386 14.07 19.39 11.14
C ALA A 386 15.03 20.35 10.38
N LEU A 387 14.50 21.35 9.68
CA LEU A 387 15.27 22.30 8.88
C LEU A 387 14.66 23.72 9.01
N ASP A 388 15.22 24.55 9.89
CA ASP A 388 14.85 25.98 10.07
C ASP A 388 13.34 26.28 10.18
N GLY A 389 12.59 25.44 10.92
CA GLY A 389 11.14 25.57 11.08
C GLY A 389 10.33 24.82 10.01
N GLU A 390 10.98 24.19 9.06
CA GLU A 390 10.40 23.29 8.07
C GLU A 390 10.73 21.82 8.43
N LYS A 391 10.03 20.87 7.82
CA LYS A 391 10.26 19.42 8.02
C LYS A 391 10.65 18.79 6.69
N LEU A 392 11.70 18.02 6.71
CA LEU A 392 12.12 17.22 5.57
C LEU A 392 11.71 15.77 5.86
N ILE A 393 10.70 15.31 5.16
CA ILE A 393 10.15 13.96 5.30
C ILE A 393 10.87 13.08 4.29
N CYS A 394 11.51 12.02 4.79
CA CYS A 394 12.18 11.01 3.96
C CYS A 394 11.38 9.72 4.03
N SER A 395 10.76 9.31 2.93
CA SER A 395 10.05 8.04 2.81
C SER A 395 10.83 7.10 1.90
N ASP A 396 10.87 5.83 2.30
CA ASP A 396 11.51 4.79 1.50
C ASP A 396 10.64 4.55 0.25
N GLY A 397 11.19 4.84 -0.91
CA GLY A 397 10.52 4.70 -2.21
C GLY A 397 10.69 3.31 -2.83
N GLY A 398 11.00 2.27 -2.03
CA GLY A 398 11.29 0.93 -2.52
C GLY A 398 12.58 0.86 -3.35
N ALA A 399 12.73 -0.18 -4.19
CA ALA A 399 13.95 -0.50 -4.97
C ALA A 399 14.53 0.63 -5.89
N GLY A 400 14.01 1.82 -5.83
CA GLY A 400 14.45 2.93 -6.70
C GLY A 400 14.95 4.18 -6.01
N GLY A 401 14.93 4.27 -4.68
CA GLY A 401 15.45 5.48 -4.00
C GLY A 401 14.60 5.95 -2.83
N VAL A 402 15.03 7.04 -2.20
CA VAL A 402 14.33 7.69 -1.09
C VAL A 402 13.61 8.92 -1.62
N THR A 403 12.32 9.03 -1.37
CA THR A 403 11.55 10.23 -1.64
C THR A 403 11.76 11.23 -0.52
N VAL A 404 12.12 12.46 -0.88
CA VAL A 404 12.41 13.56 0.03
C VAL A 404 11.42 14.69 -0.24
N SER A 405 10.56 14.99 0.74
CA SER A 405 9.57 16.06 0.66
C SER A 405 9.91 17.15 1.68
N LEU A 406 9.98 18.41 1.23
CA LEU A 406 10.11 19.56 2.12
C LEU A 406 8.71 20.09 2.45
N VAL A 407 8.39 20.13 3.74
CA VAL A 407 7.11 20.60 4.27
C VAL A 407 7.37 21.85 5.13
N ASP A 408 6.68 22.94 4.84
CA ASP A 408 6.82 24.20 5.57
C ASP A 408 6.13 24.15 6.96
N ALA A 409 6.27 25.22 7.73
CA ALA A 409 5.69 25.32 9.06
C ALA A 409 4.15 25.31 9.09
N GLN A 410 3.51 25.49 7.93
CA GLN A 410 2.05 25.42 7.75
C GLN A 410 1.59 24.06 7.21
N GLY A 411 2.48 23.07 7.14
CA GLY A 411 2.16 21.74 6.64
C GLY A 411 2.10 21.61 5.11
N ARG A 412 2.49 22.63 4.35
CA ARG A 412 2.46 22.62 2.88
C ARG A 412 3.73 22.02 2.32
N THR A 413 3.61 21.06 1.42
CA THR A 413 4.75 20.53 0.67
C THR A 413 5.27 21.57 -0.32
N ARG A 414 6.49 21.99 -0.16
CA ARG A 414 7.16 22.95 -1.07
C ARG A 414 7.73 22.28 -2.31
N PHE A 415 8.26 21.09 -2.14
CA PHE A 415 8.65 20.21 -3.24
C PHE A 415 8.77 18.77 -2.76
N THR A 416 8.71 17.84 -3.71
CA THR A 416 9.03 16.43 -3.52
C THR A 416 10.06 16.05 -4.58
N THR A 417 11.12 15.36 -4.18
CA THR A 417 12.16 14.86 -5.08
C THR A 417 12.57 13.45 -4.70
N ARG A 418 13.10 12.70 -5.64
CA ARG A 418 13.60 11.35 -5.42
C ARG A 418 15.11 11.34 -5.48
N THR A 419 15.74 10.78 -4.45
CA THR A 419 17.18 10.54 -4.42
C THR A 419 17.42 9.06 -4.71
N PRO A 420 18.01 8.69 -5.86
CA PRO A 420 18.18 7.29 -6.25
C PRO A 420 19.16 6.57 -5.32
N ILE A 421 18.93 5.27 -5.10
CA ILE A 421 19.88 4.38 -4.44
C ILE A 421 20.97 3.99 -5.45
N HIS A 422 22.20 3.97 -5.00
CA HIS A 422 23.31 3.46 -5.82
C HIS A 422 23.15 1.95 -6.01
N THR A 423 23.41 1.43 -7.22
CA THR A 423 23.18 0.04 -7.64
C THR A 423 23.84 -1.05 -6.78
N ALA A 424 24.73 -0.68 -5.87
CA ALA A 424 25.42 -1.61 -4.95
C ALA A 424 24.96 -1.50 -3.49
N ALA A 425 23.98 -0.62 -3.19
CA ALA A 425 23.50 -0.41 -1.83
C ALA A 425 22.06 -0.91 -1.72
N ASP A 426 21.72 -1.49 -0.56
CA ASP A 426 20.39 -2.01 -0.27
C ASP A 426 19.46 -0.92 0.25
N ARG A 427 20.04 0.14 0.85
CA ARG A 427 19.27 1.20 1.49
C ARG A 427 20.01 2.54 1.49
N LEU A 428 19.26 3.64 1.34
CA LEU A 428 19.74 5.00 1.55
C LEU A 428 19.01 5.61 2.76
N VAL A 429 19.77 6.16 3.71
CA VAL A 429 19.21 6.78 4.91
C VAL A 429 19.75 8.22 5.02
N TRP A 430 18.86 9.19 5.04
CA TRP A 430 19.19 10.59 5.30
C TRP A 430 19.09 10.88 6.80
N GLU A 431 20.16 11.40 7.42
CA GLU A 431 20.24 11.64 8.86
C GLU A 431 20.15 13.13 9.22
N SER A 432 20.59 13.99 8.32
CA SER A 432 20.60 15.43 8.58
C SER A 432 20.43 16.24 7.29
N ALA A 433 19.97 17.49 7.46
CA ALA A 433 19.84 18.46 6.40
C ALA A 433 20.29 19.83 6.88
N SER A 434 20.81 20.65 5.95
CA SER A 434 21.16 22.05 6.19
C SER A 434 20.84 22.90 4.98
N ARG A 435 20.48 24.17 5.20
CA ARG A 435 20.31 25.14 4.13
C ARG A 435 21.67 25.55 3.55
N THR A 436 21.69 25.69 2.25
CA THR A 436 22.84 26.30 1.53
C THR A 436 22.64 27.83 1.37
N GLU A 437 23.70 28.58 1.09
CA GLU A 437 23.64 30.05 0.95
C GLU A 437 22.71 30.53 -0.16
N ASP A 438 22.50 29.69 -1.18
CA ASP A 438 21.60 29.93 -2.32
C ASP A 438 20.16 29.45 -2.09
N GLY A 439 19.83 29.01 -0.84
CA GLY A 439 18.50 28.57 -0.43
C GLY A 439 18.20 27.11 -0.77
N GLY A 440 19.13 26.36 -1.32
CA GLY A 440 19.06 24.93 -1.53
C GLY A 440 19.15 24.15 -0.22
N ILE A 441 19.14 22.81 -0.32
CA ILE A 441 19.24 21.90 0.83
C ILE A 441 20.36 20.90 0.58
N ARG A 442 21.29 20.81 1.54
CA ARG A 442 22.28 19.74 1.59
C ARG A 442 21.79 18.67 2.53
N LEU A 443 21.69 17.42 2.03
CA LEU A 443 21.39 16.23 2.79
C LEU A 443 22.69 15.49 3.12
N SER A 444 22.76 14.89 4.29
CA SER A 444 23.85 14.00 4.68
C SER A 444 23.29 12.74 5.34
N GLY A 445 23.82 11.60 4.97
CA GLY A 445 23.38 10.31 5.41
C GLY A 445 24.34 9.20 4.99
N TYR A 446 23.82 8.00 4.73
CA TYR A 446 24.65 6.88 4.30
C TYR A 446 23.87 5.90 3.41
N TYR A 447 24.61 5.26 2.52
CA TYR A 447 24.21 4.03 1.88
C TYR A 447 24.51 2.87 2.82
N GLU A 448 23.57 1.97 3.03
CA GLU A 448 23.72 0.75 3.80
C GLU A 448 23.69 -0.44 2.86
N THR A 449 24.64 -1.36 3.02
CA THR A 449 24.71 -2.59 2.24
C THR A 449 24.82 -3.76 3.23
N ASP A 450 23.92 -4.71 3.13
CA ASP A 450 23.91 -5.90 3.99
C ASP A 450 24.93 -6.92 3.43
N GLY A 451 26.04 -7.07 4.13
CA GLY A 451 27.09 -8.05 3.82
C GLY A 451 27.09 -9.24 4.78
N ALA A 452 27.76 -10.33 4.39
CA ALA A 452 27.90 -11.53 5.21
C ALA A 452 28.56 -11.29 6.60
N ASP A 453 29.33 -10.21 6.70
CA ASP A 453 30.03 -9.80 7.94
C ASP A 453 29.26 -8.71 8.74
N GLY A 454 28.02 -8.39 8.35
CA GLY A 454 27.17 -7.35 8.91
C GLY A 454 27.00 -6.14 7.97
N PRO A 455 26.12 -5.19 8.32
CA PRO A 455 25.85 -4.04 7.47
C PRO A 455 27.09 -3.12 7.37
N SER A 456 27.47 -2.79 6.16
CA SER A 456 28.48 -1.77 5.86
C SER A 456 27.79 -0.45 5.52
N ARG A 457 28.37 0.68 5.94
CA ARG A 457 27.84 2.01 5.71
C ARG A 457 28.84 2.87 4.95
N GLN A 458 28.40 3.42 3.83
CA GLN A 458 29.15 4.38 3.05
C GLN A 458 28.47 5.74 3.12
N ARG A 459 29.20 6.79 3.43
CA ARG A 459 28.65 8.13 3.55
C ARG A 459 28.00 8.59 2.25
N ALA A 460 26.84 9.25 2.36
CA ALA A 460 26.10 9.81 1.24
C ALA A 460 25.84 11.29 1.47
N THR A 461 26.00 12.11 0.43
CA THR A 461 25.61 13.52 0.44
C THR A 461 24.78 13.83 -0.80
N ALA A 462 23.74 14.65 -0.66
CA ALA A 462 22.98 15.18 -1.79
C ALA A 462 22.80 16.69 -1.68
N LEU A 463 22.72 17.35 -2.83
CA LEU A 463 22.41 18.77 -2.94
C LEU A 463 21.12 18.93 -3.75
N LEU A 464 20.10 19.51 -3.12
CA LEU A 464 18.85 19.90 -3.75
C LEU A 464 18.86 21.41 -3.98
N GLY A 465 18.41 21.86 -5.14
CA GLY A 465 18.18 23.29 -5.39
C GLY A 465 17.02 23.81 -4.53
N ALA A 466 16.84 25.12 -4.46
CA ALA A 466 15.71 25.76 -3.79
C ALA A 466 14.35 25.36 -4.41
N ASP A 467 14.37 24.90 -5.66
CA ASP A 467 13.26 24.34 -6.44
C ASP A 467 13.04 22.84 -6.18
N GLY A 468 13.79 22.23 -5.28
CA GLY A 468 13.74 20.80 -4.97
C GLY A 468 14.43 19.89 -5.99
N VAL A 469 14.97 20.42 -7.07
CA VAL A 469 15.65 19.59 -8.07
C VAL A 469 16.97 19.05 -7.51
N LEU A 470 17.17 17.74 -7.61
CA LEU A 470 18.44 17.09 -7.25
C LEU A 470 19.55 17.58 -8.17
N ARG A 471 20.53 18.31 -7.62
CA ARG A 471 21.66 18.88 -8.33
C ARG A 471 22.88 17.97 -8.27
N GLU A 472 23.07 17.31 -7.14
CA GLU A 472 24.22 16.47 -6.90
C GLU A 472 23.86 15.35 -5.92
N LEU A 473 24.41 14.15 -6.16
CA LEU A 473 24.36 13.03 -5.25
C LEU A 473 25.74 12.36 -5.26
N ARG A 474 26.35 12.23 -4.10
CA ARG A 474 27.69 11.62 -3.94
C ARG A 474 27.66 10.54 -2.89
N ALA A 475 28.36 9.45 -3.18
CA ALA A 475 28.85 8.52 -2.17
C ALA A 475 30.30 8.91 -1.84
N GLU A 476 30.61 9.03 -0.57
CA GLU A 476 31.96 9.40 -0.09
C GLU A 476 32.59 8.15 0.54
N ASP A 477 33.83 7.84 0.17
CA ASP A 477 34.59 6.70 0.69
C ASP A 477 34.95 6.85 2.19
#